data_8575566d27b55d5792cae690334b541a
#
_entry.id   8575566d27b55d5792cae690334b541a
#
_cell.length_a   1.000
_cell.length_b   1.000
_cell.length_c   1.000
_cell.angle_alpha   90.00
_cell.angle_beta   90.00
_cell.angle_gamma   90.00
#
_symmetry.space_group_name_H-M   'P 1'
#
loop_
_entity.id
_entity.type
_entity.pdbx_description
1 polymer ?
#
loop_
_entity_poly.entity_id
_entity_poly.type
_entity_poly.pdbx_seq_one_letter_code
_entity_poly.pdbx_strand_id
1 'polypeptide(L)'
;MFKEVLQAITQYDVIIIHRHTKPDGDAMGSQIGLKGILQANFPHKSIYAVGEINERYAFIGDMDEIDDELYKGALAIILDLSAPNLVSDERYKLADKTIRIDHHIYIDKFTDIEVINTSYESCAGLIAEFARECGLMVTKQAATALYTGMATDSGRFRYDSVSANTFAIASFLMQAGVDLNDVYPNLYQDDFDNIRLRASFILKIQFTPKNVAYIYTTKEEMDKLNKDVFSISRGMVSTMADLKGVDIWVNFTEADAGVLCEIRSSKYNINPVAVKYGGGGHTKASGATLKDKSEAISLLSDLNDMIGD
;
A
#
# COMPACT_ATOMS: atom_id res chain seq x y z
N MET A 1 13.45 -3.28 -20.66
CA MET A 1 12.43 -4.03 -19.89
C MET A 1 11.03 -3.85 -20.50
N PHE A 2 10.64 -2.67 -20.89
CA PHE A 2 9.25 -2.31 -21.26
C PHE A 2 8.92 -2.32 -22.77
N LYS A 3 9.74 -2.91 -23.63
CA LYS A 3 9.55 -2.88 -25.08
C LYS A 3 8.18 -3.42 -25.54
N GLU A 4 7.76 -4.56 -24.98
CA GLU A 4 6.47 -5.18 -25.32
C GLU A 4 5.29 -4.38 -24.78
N VAL A 5 5.44 -3.78 -23.61
CA VAL A 5 4.42 -2.88 -23.00
C VAL A 5 4.20 -1.68 -23.90
N LEU A 6 5.27 -0.97 -24.29
CA LEU A 6 5.17 0.20 -25.16
C LEU A 6 4.59 -0.17 -26.55
N GLN A 7 5.00 -1.31 -27.10
CA GLN A 7 4.45 -1.80 -28.36
C GLN A 7 2.93 -2.06 -28.27
N ALA A 8 2.47 -2.70 -27.19
CA ALA A 8 1.02 -2.91 -26.98
C ALA A 8 0.30 -1.57 -26.81
N ILE A 9 0.82 -0.66 -25.99
CA ILE A 9 0.24 0.69 -25.80
C ILE A 9 0.07 1.41 -27.15
N THR A 10 1.03 1.29 -28.07
CA THR A 10 0.93 1.95 -29.38
C THR A 10 -0.14 1.35 -30.30
N GLN A 11 -0.48 0.07 -30.13
CA GLN A 11 -1.42 -0.66 -31.00
C GLN A 11 -2.90 -0.44 -30.65
N TYR A 12 -3.23 -0.06 -29.40
CA TYR A 12 -4.60 0.06 -28.92
C TYR A 12 -5.01 1.53 -28.77
N ASP A 13 -6.20 1.91 -29.26
CA ASP A 13 -6.73 3.27 -29.13
C ASP A 13 -7.40 3.51 -27.78
N VAL A 14 -7.91 2.46 -27.15
CA VAL A 14 -8.53 2.51 -25.82
C VAL A 14 -7.65 1.74 -24.84
N ILE A 15 -7.27 2.39 -23.73
CA ILE A 15 -6.46 1.81 -22.67
C ILE A 15 -7.16 2.03 -21.33
N ILE A 16 -7.37 0.96 -20.58
CA ILE A 16 -8.06 0.97 -19.30
C ILE A 16 -7.11 0.45 -18.22
N ILE A 17 -6.84 1.28 -17.22
CA ILE A 17 -5.85 0.99 -16.18
C ILE A 17 -6.56 0.56 -14.91
N HIS A 18 -6.18 -0.60 -14.39
CA HIS A 18 -6.71 -1.26 -13.21
C HIS A 18 -5.66 -1.34 -12.11
N ARG A 19 -6.10 -1.62 -10.88
CA ARG A 19 -5.29 -1.83 -9.68
C ARG A 19 -6.02 -2.73 -8.68
N HIS A 20 -5.44 -2.97 -7.51
CA HIS A 20 -6.08 -3.78 -6.48
C HIS A 20 -7.24 -3.08 -5.75
N THR A 21 -8.11 -3.87 -5.11
CA THR A 21 -9.17 -3.41 -4.19
C THR A 21 -8.56 -2.74 -2.95
N LYS A 22 -9.30 -1.81 -2.31
CA LYS A 22 -8.84 -1.06 -1.14
C LYS A 22 -7.49 -0.38 -1.40
N PRO A 23 -7.41 0.47 -2.42
CA PRO A 23 -6.15 1.00 -2.92
C PRO A 23 -5.41 1.81 -1.86
N ASP A 24 -4.11 1.61 -1.83
CA ASP A 24 -3.19 2.45 -1.08
C ASP A 24 -2.56 3.54 -1.97
N GLY A 25 -1.50 4.18 -1.47
CA GLY A 25 -0.86 5.26 -2.20
C GLY A 25 -0.09 4.80 -3.42
N ASP A 26 0.44 3.57 -3.43
CA ASP A 26 1.14 3.03 -4.59
C ASP A 26 0.17 2.62 -5.71
N ALA A 27 -0.90 1.92 -5.37
CA ALA A 27 -1.94 1.55 -6.31
C ALA A 27 -2.57 2.78 -7.00
N MET A 28 -2.92 3.82 -6.21
CA MET A 28 -3.44 5.08 -6.76
C MET A 28 -2.39 5.86 -7.55
N GLY A 29 -1.18 5.96 -7.00
CA GLY A 29 -0.07 6.71 -7.60
C GLY A 29 0.38 6.15 -8.93
N SER A 30 0.57 4.83 -9.01
CA SER A 30 0.94 4.14 -10.24
C SER A 30 -0.13 4.25 -11.32
N GLN A 31 -1.42 4.10 -10.95
CA GLN A 31 -2.54 4.17 -11.87
C GLN A 31 -2.74 5.58 -12.46
N ILE A 32 -2.84 6.59 -11.62
CA ILE A 32 -3.01 8.00 -12.05
C ILE A 32 -1.75 8.50 -12.76
N GLY A 33 -0.57 8.11 -12.27
CA GLY A 33 0.69 8.46 -12.91
C GLY A 33 0.79 7.91 -14.33
N LEU A 34 0.47 6.62 -14.53
CA LEU A 34 0.47 6.01 -15.86
C LEU A 34 -0.58 6.68 -16.77
N LYS A 35 -1.81 6.92 -16.27
CA LYS A 35 -2.85 7.65 -17.02
C LYS A 35 -2.31 8.98 -17.54
N GLY A 36 -1.73 9.79 -16.67
CA GLY A 36 -1.18 11.10 -17.04
C GLY A 36 -0.02 11.04 -18.03
N ILE A 37 0.88 10.05 -17.90
CA ILE A 37 1.96 9.80 -18.88
C ILE A 37 1.37 9.45 -20.24
N LEU A 38 0.42 8.51 -20.28
CA LEU A 38 -0.14 8.05 -21.56
C LEU A 38 -0.97 9.16 -22.24
N GLN A 39 -1.75 9.93 -21.51
CA GLN A 39 -2.49 11.08 -22.05
C GLN A 39 -1.56 12.14 -22.65
N ALA A 40 -0.42 12.42 -22.01
CA ALA A 40 0.53 13.42 -22.47
C ALA A 40 1.28 13.00 -23.75
N ASN A 41 1.56 11.70 -23.90
CA ASN A 41 2.36 11.17 -25.02
C ASN A 41 1.50 10.63 -26.18
N PHE A 42 0.25 10.26 -25.91
CA PHE A 42 -0.68 9.68 -26.88
C PHE A 42 -2.04 10.40 -26.83
N PRO A 43 -2.11 11.72 -27.15
CA PRO A 43 -3.30 12.53 -26.95
C PRO A 43 -4.50 12.13 -27.83
N HIS A 44 -4.30 11.27 -28.82
CA HIS A 44 -5.35 10.71 -29.67
C HIS A 44 -6.01 9.45 -29.09
N LYS A 45 -5.45 8.88 -28.02
CA LYS A 45 -5.99 7.66 -27.37
C LYS A 45 -6.93 8.00 -26.22
N SER A 46 -7.87 7.11 -25.99
CA SER A 46 -8.78 7.18 -24.82
C SER A 46 -8.16 6.40 -23.66
N ILE A 47 -7.77 7.11 -22.60
CA ILE A 47 -7.08 6.52 -21.44
C ILE A 47 -7.95 6.68 -20.19
N TYR A 48 -8.27 5.56 -19.56
CA TYR A 48 -9.15 5.51 -18.39
C TYR A 48 -8.46 4.86 -17.21
N ALA A 49 -8.72 5.37 -16.00
CA ALA A 49 -8.33 4.76 -14.72
C ALA A 49 -9.61 4.42 -13.95
N VAL A 50 -9.86 3.15 -13.68
CA VAL A 50 -11.12 2.66 -13.11
C VAL A 50 -10.93 2.03 -11.73
N GLY A 51 -12.02 1.98 -10.97
CA GLY A 51 -12.07 1.40 -9.62
C GLY A 51 -12.49 2.42 -8.55
N GLU A 52 -12.60 1.98 -7.31
CA GLU A 52 -13.00 2.83 -6.17
C GLU A 52 -11.94 3.89 -5.87
N ILE A 53 -12.37 5.10 -5.48
CA ILE A 53 -11.44 6.14 -5.00
C ILE A 53 -11.07 5.87 -3.54
N ASN A 54 -9.83 6.19 -3.17
CA ASN A 54 -9.43 6.35 -1.77
C ASN A 54 -9.27 7.85 -1.49
N GLU A 55 -10.18 8.41 -0.72
CA GLU A 55 -10.27 9.84 -0.41
C GLU A 55 -8.95 10.43 0.12
N ARG A 56 -8.16 9.63 0.81
CA ARG A 56 -6.84 10.06 1.29
C ARG A 56 -5.90 10.48 0.17
N TYR A 57 -6.07 9.89 -1.02
CA TYR A 57 -5.21 10.13 -2.18
C TYR A 57 -5.94 10.88 -3.30
N ALA A 58 -7.15 11.42 -3.06
CA ALA A 58 -7.91 12.15 -4.07
C ALA A 58 -7.17 13.38 -4.62
N PHE A 59 -6.21 13.93 -3.88
CA PHE A 59 -5.39 15.06 -4.33
C PHE A 59 -4.48 14.76 -5.53
N ILE A 60 -4.23 13.49 -5.86
CA ILE A 60 -3.42 13.13 -7.03
C ILE A 60 -4.25 12.90 -8.30
N GLY A 61 -5.57 12.71 -8.21
CA GLY A 61 -6.47 12.59 -9.34
C GLY A 61 -7.69 11.71 -9.06
N ASP A 62 -8.58 11.65 -10.05
CA ASP A 62 -9.88 11.00 -9.99
C ASP A 62 -9.92 9.71 -10.81
N MET A 63 -10.93 8.86 -10.49
CA MET A 63 -11.25 7.66 -11.24
C MET A 63 -12.31 7.96 -12.32
N ASP A 64 -12.27 7.18 -13.41
CA ASP A 64 -13.24 7.28 -14.50
C ASP A 64 -14.35 6.23 -14.30
N GLU A 65 -15.58 6.61 -14.63
CA GLU A 65 -16.69 5.69 -14.80
C GLU A 65 -16.89 5.42 -16.29
N ILE A 66 -16.88 4.14 -16.69
CA ILE A 66 -16.96 3.72 -18.08
C ILE A 66 -17.93 2.54 -18.27
N ASP A 67 -18.51 2.43 -19.45
CA ASP A 67 -19.38 1.33 -19.85
C ASP A 67 -18.58 0.08 -20.27
N ASP A 68 -19.20 -1.09 -20.18
CA ASP A 68 -18.61 -2.37 -20.53
C ASP A 68 -18.21 -2.48 -22.01
N GLU A 69 -18.92 -1.77 -22.89
CA GLU A 69 -18.63 -1.72 -24.31
C GLU A 69 -17.24 -1.20 -24.65
N LEU A 70 -16.68 -0.30 -23.81
CA LEU A 70 -15.34 0.27 -23.99
C LEU A 70 -14.22 -0.75 -23.82
N TYR A 71 -14.48 -1.88 -23.16
CA TYR A 71 -13.49 -2.95 -23.04
C TYR A 71 -13.27 -3.73 -24.32
N LYS A 72 -14.25 -3.73 -25.25
CA LYS A 72 -14.11 -4.47 -26.54
C LYS A 72 -13.07 -3.81 -27.42
N GLY A 73 -11.99 -4.56 -27.72
CA GLY A 73 -10.85 -4.06 -28.49
C GLY A 73 -9.95 -3.11 -27.68
N ALA A 74 -10.08 -3.06 -26.35
CA ALA A 74 -9.22 -2.27 -25.48
C ALA A 74 -8.02 -3.07 -24.96
N LEU A 75 -7.01 -2.34 -24.50
CA LEU A 75 -5.91 -2.84 -23.68
C LEU A 75 -6.22 -2.58 -22.20
N ALA A 76 -6.26 -3.62 -21.36
CA ALA A 76 -6.30 -3.47 -19.93
C ALA A 76 -4.89 -3.57 -19.34
N ILE A 77 -4.49 -2.58 -18.55
CA ILE A 77 -3.21 -2.57 -17.82
C ILE A 77 -3.51 -2.68 -16.32
N ILE A 78 -3.02 -3.73 -15.70
CA ILE A 78 -3.25 -4.06 -14.29
C ILE A 78 -1.97 -3.75 -13.51
N LEU A 79 -2.08 -2.92 -12.49
CA LEU A 79 -0.97 -2.41 -11.72
C LEU A 79 -1.04 -2.85 -10.26
N ASP A 80 0.14 -3.10 -9.67
CA ASP A 80 0.34 -3.19 -8.23
C ASP A 80 -0.47 -4.29 -7.55
N LEU A 81 -0.41 -5.51 -8.08
CA LEU A 81 -1.02 -6.68 -7.43
C LEU A 81 -0.44 -8.01 -7.91
N SER A 82 -0.35 -8.97 -6.99
CA SER A 82 0.24 -10.29 -7.25
C SER A 82 -0.77 -11.35 -7.72
N ALA A 83 -2.09 -11.15 -7.52
CA ALA A 83 -3.09 -12.17 -7.79
C ALA A 83 -4.39 -11.61 -8.37
N PRO A 84 -5.06 -12.31 -9.30
CA PRO A 84 -6.22 -11.81 -10.05
C PRO A 84 -7.47 -11.53 -9.18
N ASN A 85 -7.61 -12.19 -8.05
CA ASN A 85 -8.72 -11.97 -7.12
C ASN A 85 -8.61 -10.64 -6.33
N LEU A 86 -7.50 -9.94 -6.47
CA LEU A 86 -7.28 -8.63 -5.86
C LEU A 86 -7.66 -7.48 -6.79
N VAL A 87 -7.88 -7.72 -8.09
CA VAL A 87 -8.24 -6.66 -9.05
C VAL A 87 -9.57 -6.02 -8.63
N SER A 88 -9.60 -4.69 -8.56
CA SER A 88 -10.76 -3.92 -8.08
C SER A 88 -11.97 -3.98 -9.03
N ASP A 89 -11.73 -4.21 -10.32
CA ASP A 89 -12.76 -4.26 -11.35
C ASP A 89 -12.50 -5.45 -12.29
N GLU A 90 -13.35 -6.49 -12.20
CA GLU A 90 -13.19 -7.72 -12.96
C GLU A 90 -13.42 -7.57 -14.47
N ARG A 91 -13.94 -6.42 -14.92
CA ARG A 91 -14.17 -6.14 -16.35
C ARG A 91 -12.88 -6.08 -17.17
N TYR A 92 -11.70 -6.04 -16.54
CA TYR A 92 -10.42 -6.20 -17.26
C TYR A 92 -10.38 -7.48 -18.13
N LYS A 93 -11.15 -8.51 -17.74
CA LYS A 93 -11.28 -9.79 -18.48
C LYS A 93 -12.04 -9.66 -19.81
N LEU A 94 -12.74 -8.54 -20.02
CA LEU A 94 -13.47 -8.23 -21.27
C LEU A 94 -12.56 -7.57 -22.32
N ALA A 95 -11.37 -7.12 -21.93
CA ALA A 95 -10.41 -6.49 -22.81
C ALA A 95 -9.80 -7.49 -23.82
N ASP A 96 -9.41 -6.97 -24.98
CA ASP A 96 -8.78 -7.76 -26.04
C ASP A 96 -7.38 -8.24 -25.64
N LYS A 97 -6.67 -7.44 -24.86
CA LYS A 97 -5.33 -7.75 -24.35
C LYS A 97 -5.12 -7.23 -22.94
N THR A 98 -4.31 -7.95 -22.17
CA THR A 98 -4.01 -7.61 -20.77
C THR A 98 -2.52 -7.51 -20.51
N ILE A 99 -2.12 -6.52 -19.69
CA ILE A 99 -0.75 -6.34 -19.20
C ILE A 99 -0.78 -6.24 -17.69
N ARG A 100 0.17 -6.89 -16.99
CA ARG A 100 0.45 -6.64 -15.58
C ARG A 100 1.82 -5.99 -15.41
N ILE A 101 1.87 -4.91 -14.62
CA ILE A 101 3.13 -4.30 -14.16
C ILE A 101 3.08 -4.27 -12.63
N ASP A 102 4.04 -4.92 -11.98
CA ASP A 102 3.96 -5.18 -10.54
C ASP A 102 5.35 -5.35 -9.92
N HIS A 103 5.47 -5.02 -8.63
CA HIS A 103 6.70 -5.18 -7.85
C HIS A 103 6.60 -6.27 -6.76
N HIS A 104 5.46 -6.91 -6.61
CA HIS A 104 5.25 -7.98 -5.64
C HIS A 104 5.93 -9.30 -6.06
N ILE A 105 6.07 -10.21 -5.08
CA ILE A 105 6.57 -11.56 -5.35
C ILE A 105 5.63 -12.24 -6.36
N TYR A 106 6.23 -12.78 -7.42
CA TYR A 106 5.50 -13.51 -8.45
C TYR A 106 4.81 -14.74 -7.88
N ILE A 107 3.53 -14.90 -8.18
CA ILE A 107 2.74 -16.09 -7.80
C ILE A 107 2.41 -16.87 -9.08
N ASP A 108 1.46 -16.38 -9.90
CA ASP A 108 0.99 -17.04 -11.10
C ASP A 108 0.80 -16.04 -12.24
N LYS A 109 0.89 -16.53 -13.47
CA LYS A 109 0.56 -15.78 -14.67
C LYS A 109 -0.95 -15.68 -14.85
N PHE A 110 -1.47 -14.44 -15.04
CA PHE A 110 -2.89 -14.22 -15.31
C PHE A 110 -3.16 -13.16 -16.39
N THR A 111 -2.11 -12.58 -16.98
CA THR A 111 -2.22 -11.60 -18.08
C THR A 111 -1.37 -12.03 -19.28
N ASP A 112 -1.58 -11.44 -20.45
CA ASP A 112 -0.84 -11.77 -21.67
C ASP A 112 0.62 -11.36 -21.60
N ILE A 113 0.86 -10.15 -21.09
CA ILE A 113 2.20 -9.57 -20.87
C ILE A 113 2.37 -9.28 -19.39
N GLU A 114 3.53 -9.65 -18.84
CA GLU A 114 3.85 -9.39 -17.44
C GLU A 114 5.24 -8.77 -17.29
N VAL A 115 5.30 -7.66 -16.56
CA VAL A 115 6.54 -7.03 -16.12
C VAL A 115 6.54 -7.01 -14.60
N ILE A 116 7.21 -8.00 -14.01
CA ILE A 116 7.30 -8.15 -12.56
C ILE A 116 8.74 -7.89 -12.13
N ASN A 117 8.94 -6.93 -11.23
CA ASN A 117 10.28 -6.63 -10.73
C ASN A 117 10.29 -6.26 -9.25
N THR A 118 10.59 -7.23 -8.42
CA THR A 118 10.63 -7.10 -6.95
C THR A 118 11.81 -6.28 -6.40
N SER A 119 12.70 -5.78 -7.27
CA SER A 119 13.80 -4.91 -6.86
C SER A 119 13.42 -3.43 -6.76
N TYR A 120 12.21 -3.08 -7.20
CA TYR A 120 11.65 -1.74 -7.04
C TYR A 120 10.91 -1.64 -5.70
N GLU A 121 11.02 -0.50 -5.06
CA GLU A 121 10.34 -0.23 -3.79
C GLU A 121 8.82 -0.07 -3.95
N SER A 122 8.33 0.17 -5.19
CA SER A 122 6.92 0.43 -5.50
C SER A 122 6.61 0.18 -6.98
N CYS A 123 5.36 -0.06 -7.30
CA CYS A 123 4.86 -0.09 -8.67
C CYS A 123 4.96 1.30 -9.31
N ALA A 124 4.71 2.38 -8.57
CA ALA A 124 4.89 3.76 -9.02
C ALA A 124 6.34 4.05 -9.46
N GLY A 125 7.33 3.54 -8.72
CA GLY A 125 8.74 3.59 -9.12
C GLY A 125 9.00 2.84 -10.44
N LEU A 126 8.36 1.68 -10.62
CA LEU A 126 8.48 0.90 -11.84
C LEU A 126 7.81 1.58 -13.04
N ILE A 127 6.68 2.27 -12.86
CA ILE A 127 6.02 3.11 -13.89
C ILE A 127 6.87 4.34 -14.24
N ALA A 128 7.50 4.98 -13.26
CA ALA A 128 8.41 6.10 -13.51
C ALA A 128 9.64 5.63 -14.33
N GLU A 129 10.17 4.45 -14.04
CA GLU A 129 11.24 3.83 -14.83
C GLU A 129 10.79 3.52 -16.26
N PHE A 130 9.56 3.02 -16.45
CA PHE A 130 8.97 2.85 -17.77
C PHE A 130 9.01 4.16 -18.57
N ALA A 131 8.57 5.26 -17.97
CA ALA A 131 8.59 6.56 -18.64
C ALA A 131 10.04 6.99 -18.98
N ARG A 132 10.98 6.83 -18.04
CA ARG A 132 12.40 7.18 -18.22
C ARG A 132 13.07 6.35 -19.32
N GLU A 133 12.90 5.01 -19.30
CA GLU A 133 13.49 4.08 -20.27
C GLU A 133 12.93 4.30 -21.68
N CYS A 134 11.64 4.62 -21.79
CA CYS A 134 10.98 4.84 -23.08
C CYS A 134 11.03 6.30 -23.56
N GLY A 135 11.66 7.21 -22.81
CA GLY A 135 11.77 8.62 -23.19
C GLY A 135 10.42 9.36 -23.24
N LEU A 136 9.45 8.94 -22.42
CA LEU A 136 8.12 9.52 -22.36
C LEU A 136 8.09 10.79 -21.50
N MET A 137 7.32 11.78 -21.93
CA MET A 137 7.09 13.00 -21.16
C MET A 137 6.27 12.68 -19.91
N VAL A 138 6.73 13.18 -18.76
CA VAL A 138 6.03 13.11 -17.48
C VAL A 138 5.56 14.50 -17.08
N THR A 139 4.25 14.70 -16.98
CA THR A 139 3.68 15.96 -16.51
C THR A 139 3.87 16.13 -15.01
N LYS A 140 3.79 17.36 -14.50
CA LYS A 140 3.85 17.62 -13.05
C LYS A 140 2.82 16.77 -12.29
N GLN A 141 1.59 16.66 -12.77
CA GLN A 141 0.54 15.87 -12.11
C GLN A 141 0.89 14.37 -12.08
N ALA A 142 1.32 13.80 -13.21
CA ALA A 142 1.74 12.41 -13.26
C ALA A 142 2.95 12.13 -12.34
N ALA A 143 3.93 13.06 -12.32
CA ALA A 143 5.08 12.96 -11.43
C ALA A 143 4.67 13.02 -9.95
N THR A 144 3.73 13.90 -9.58
CA THR A 144 3.20 14.01 -8.21
C THR A 144 2.51 12.71 -7.79
N ALA A 145 1.70 12.11 -8.68
CA ALA A 145 1.05 10.83 -8.41
C ALA A 145 2.07 9.70 -8.20
N LEU A 146 3.04 9.56 -9.09
CA LEU A 146 4.11 8.54 -8.97
C LEU A 146 4.96 8.74 -7.72
N TYR A 147 5.37 9.98 -7.43
CA TYR A 147 6.14 10.28 -6.23
C TYR A 147 5.36 9.96 -4.95
N THR A 148 4.04 10.20 -4.96
CA THR A 148 3.15 9.82 -3.85
C THR A 148 3.16 8.31 -3.60
N GLY A 149 3.04 7.49 -4.66
CA GLY A 149 3.16 6.05 -4.58
C GLY A 149 4.51 5.60 -4.02
N MET A 150 5.62 6.09 -4.59
CA MET A 150 6.97 5.82 -4.08
C MET A 150 7.14 6.18 -2.60
N ALA A 151 6.66 7.36 -2.18
CA ALA A 151 6.80 7.85 -0.80
C ALA A 151 5.98 7.01 0.20
N THR A 152 4.80 6.53 -0.20
CA THR A 152 3.95 5.72 0.69
C THR A 152 4.50 4.32 0.85
N ASP A 153 4.84 3.63 -0.23
CA ASP A 153 5.24 2.23 -0.20
C ASP A 153 6.67 2.01 0.31
N SER A 154 7.56 2.99 0.12
CA SER A 154 8.90 3.00 0.70
C SER A 154 8.98 3.47 2.17
N GLY A 155 7.84 3.78 2.79
CA GLY A 155 7.80 4.35 4.14
C GLY A 155 8.58 5.66 4.25
N ARG A 156 8.38 6.57 3.31
CA ARG A 156 9.14 7.83 3.17
C ARG A 156 10.62 7.59 2.87
N PHE A 157 10.92 6.64 1.99
CA PHE A 157 12.28 6.26 1.61
C PHE A 157 13.12 5.70 2.76
N ARG A 158 12.49 4.94 3.71
CA ARG A 158 13.17 4.38 4.88
C ARG A 158 13.25 2.85 4.91
N TYR A 159 12.47 2.17 4.07
CA TYR A 159 12.41 0.71 4.08
C TYR A 159 13.59 0.08 3.33
N ASP A 160 13.84 -1.20 3.61
CA ASP A 160 14.97 -1.96 3.05
C ASP A 160 14.88 -2.14 1.52
N SER A 161 13.70 -1.94 0.93
CA SER A 161 13.47 -1.94 -0.52
C SER A 161 14.05 -0.71 -1.23
N VAL A 162 14.41 0.35 -0.49
CA VAL A 162 14.95 1.59 -1.05
C VAL A 162 16.39 1.39 -1.51
N SER A 163 16.68 1.81 -2.72
CA SER A 163 17.98 1.67 -3.38
C SER A 163 18.49 2.99 -3.96
N ALA A 164 19.71 3.00 -4.49
CA ALA A 164 20.21 4.15 -5.24
C ALA A 164 19.35 4.46 -6.47
N ASN A 165 18.76 3.43 -7.12
CA ASN A 165 17.85 3.62 -8.24
C ASN A 165 16.55 4.31 -7.82
N THR A 166 16.02 4.01 -6.63
CA THR A 166 14.86 4.71 -6.05
C THR A 166 15.07 6.22 -6.02
N PHE A 167 16.25 6.67 -5.53
CA PHE A 167 16.56 8.09 -5.50
C PHE A 167 16.83 8.70 -6.88
N ALA A 168 17.37 7.93 -7.81
CA ALA A 168 17.53 8.36 -9.21
C ALA A 168 16.17 8.60 -9.89
N ILE A 169 15.20 7.70 -9.65
CA ILE A 169 13.82 7.83 -10.13
C ILE A 169 13.12 9.02 -9.44
N ALA A 170 13.23 9.13 -8.13
CA ALA A 170 12.68 10.28 -7.40
C ALA A 170 13.25 11.60 -7.94
N SER A 171 14.56 11.67 -8.21
CA SER A 171 15.18 12.84 -8.85
C SER A 171 14.61 13.14 -10.23
N PHE A 172 14.34 12.11 -11.05
CA PHE A 172 13.69 12.27 -12.34
C PHE A 172 12.28 12.87 -12.21
N LEU A 173 11.48 12.40 -11.25
CA LEU A 173 10.15 12.94 -10.98
C LEU A 173 10.22 14.38 -10.43
N MET A 174 11.19 14.69 -9.57
CA MET A 174 11.41 16.05 -9.08
C MET A 174 11.73 17.04 -10.23
N GLN A 175 12.48 16.61 -11.25
CA GLN A 175 12.74 17.42 -12.44
C GLN A 175 11.47 17.68 -13.26
N ALA A 176 10.48 16.80 -13.20
CA ALA A 176 9.16 16.99 -13.81
C ALA A 176 8.25 17.94 -12.99
N GLY A 177 8.71 18.43 -11.82
CA GLY A 177 8.06 19.52 -11.09
C GLY A 177 7.26 19.09 -9.86
N VAL A 178 7.55 17.95 -9.25
CA VAL A 178 6.94 17.57 -7.95
C VAL A 178 7.23 18.64 -6.91
N ASP A 179 6.20 19.05 -6.18
CA ASP A 179 6.30 19.97 -5.05
C ASP A 179 6.08 19.19 -3.74
N LEU A 180 7.13 19.06 -2.95
CA LEU A 180 7.09 18.36 -1.67
C LEU A 180 6.19 19.08 -0.64
N ASN A 181 6.03 20.43 -0.76
CA ASN A 181 5.12 21.17 0.09
C ASN A 181 3.65 20.90 -0.22
N ASP A 182 3.36 20.30 -1.37
CA ASP A 182 2.03 19.82 -1.74
C ASP A 182 1.84 18.35 -1.35
N VAL A 183 2.82 17.49 -1.67
CA VAL A 183 2.72 16.05 -1.42
C VAL A 183 2.70 15.70 0.07
N TYR A 184 3.68 16.14 0.85
CA TYR A 184 3.83 15.70 2.24
C TYR A 184 2.71 16.18 3.18
N PRO A 185 2.18 17.42 3.07
CA PRO A 185 1.03 17.82 3.85
C PRO A 185 -0.21 16.96 3.56
N ASN A 186 -0.52 16.68 2.29
CA ASN A 186 -1.65 15.84 1.93
C ASN A 186 -1.51 14.39 2.44
N LEU A 187 -0.29 13.85 2.50
CA LEU A 187 -0.04 12.50 2.99
C LEU A 187 0.00 12.37 4.51
N TYR A 188 0.54 13.37 5.22
CA TYR A 188 1.01 13.19 6.60
C TYR A 188 0.58 14.27 7.59
N GLN A 189 -0.06 15.36 7.13
CA GLN A 189 -0.74 16.24 8.07
C GLN A 189 -1.94 15.54 8.67
N ASP A 190 -2.21 15.85 9.93
CA ASP A 190 -3.29 15.23 10.67
C ASP A 190 -3.95 16.26 11.59
N ASP A 191 -5.22 16.05 11.87
CA ASP A 191 -5.95 16.90 12.79
C ASP A 191 -5.39 16.83 14.22
N PHE A 192 -5.45 17.93 14.93
CA PHE A 192 -4.96 18.00 16.30
C PHE A 192 -5.58 16.95 17.23
N ASP A 193 -6.86 16.62 17.03
CA ASP A 193 -7.55 15.59 17.82
C ASP A 193 -7.00 14.18 17.53
N ASN A 194 -6.63 13.88 16.28
CA ASN A 194 -5.97 12.62 15.94
C ASN A 194 -4.54 12.57 16.51
N ILE A 195 -3.81 13.70 16.52
CA ILE A 195 -2.49 13.80 17.17
C ILE A 195 -2.62 13.55 18.67
N ARG A 196 -3.63 14.16 19.33
CA ARG A 196 -3.93 13.94 20.76
C ARG A 196 -4.29 12.48 21.03
N LEU A 197 -5.11 11.89 20.16
CA LEU A 197 -5.48 10.48 20.27
C LEU A 197 -4.23 9.60 20.22
N ARG A 198 -3.36 9.75 19.23
CA ARG A 198 -2.10 8.99 19.14
C ARG A 198 -1.22 9.20 20.38
N ALA A 199 -1.10 10.43 20.85
CA ALA A 199 -0.35 10.72 22.07
C ALA A 199 -0.93 9.97 23.29
N SER A 200 -2.26 9.88 23.42
CA SER A 200 -2.89 9.10 24.51
C SER A 200 -2.59 7.61 24.42
N PHE A 201 -2.47 7.05 23.21
CA PHE A 201 -2.06 5.65 23.01
C PHE A 201 -0.57 5.45 23.33
N ILE A 202 0.30 6.38 22.94
CA ILE A 202 1.74 6.33 23.29
C ILE A 202 1.93 6.28 24.82
N LEU A 203 1.13 7.04 25.58
CA LEU A 203 1.20 7.03 27.05
C LEU A 203 0.70 5.71 27.70
N LYS A 204 -0.01 4.87 26.95
CA LYS A 204 -0.47 3.54 27.39
C LYS A 204 0.51 2.41 27.06
N ILE A 205 1.61 2.67 26.35
CA ILE A 205 2.57 1.63 25.95
C ILE A 205 3.14 0.96 27.18
N GLN A 206 3.11 -0.36 27.16
CA GLN A 206 3.68 -1.25 28.17
C GLN A 206 4.70 -2.18 27.50
N PHE A 207 5.57 -2.80 28.31
CA PHE A 207 6.63 -3.67 27.83
C PHE A 207 6.63 -4.98 28.59
N THR A 208 6.93 -6.07 27.86
CA THR A 208 7.27 -7.36 28.46
C THR A 208 8.73 -7.35 28.96
N PRO A 209 9.16 -8.37 29.75
CA PRO A 209 10.56 -8.45 30.22
C PRO A 209 11.62 -8.41 29.12
N LYS A 210 11.31 -8.93 27.93
CA LYS A 210 12.22 -8.90 26.75
C LYS A 210 11.88 -7.81 25.73
N ASN A 211 11.24 -6.71 26.17
CA ASN A 211 10.92 -5.53 25.38
C ASN A 211 9.96 -5.77 24.19
N VAL A 212 9.00 -6.68 24.26
CA VAL A 212 7.86 -6.62 23.38
C VAL A 212 7.00 -5.45 23.86
N ALA A 213 6.82 -4.43 23.00
CA ALA A 213 5.95 -3.30 23.31
C ALA A 213 4.48 -3.67 23.02
N TYR A 214 3.56 -3.25 23.89
CA TYR A 214 2.14 -3.50 23.62
C TYR A 214 1.24 -2.40 24.17
N ILE A 215 0.08 -2.26 23.53
CA ILE A 215 -1.04 -1.45 23.99
C ILE A 215 -2.25 -2.38 24.14
N TYR A 216 -3.02 -2.22 25.21
CA TYR A 216 -4.29 -2.91 25.40
C TYR A 216 -5.39 -1.86 25.58
N THR A 217 -6.41 -1.91 24.71
CA THR A 217 -7.56 -1.00 24.74
C THR A 217 -8.81 -1.81 25.06
N THR A 218 -9.45 -1.50 26.18
CA THR A 218 -10.67 -2.18 26.62
C THR A 218 -11.90 -1.70 25.83
N LYS A 219 -12.97 -2.49 25.85
CA LYS A 219 -14.23 -2.09 25.23
C LYS A 219 -14.78 -0.77 25.82
N GLU A 220 -14.70 -0.60 27.13
CA GLU A 220 -15.12 0.65 27.78
C GLU A 220 -14.33 1.88 27.27
N GLU A 221 -13.02 1.71 27.03
CA GLU A 221 -12.22 2.78 26.43
C GLU A 221 -12.58 3.01 24.95
N MET A 222 -12.86 1.95 24.19
CA MET A 222 -13.31 2.07 22.79
C MET A 222 -14.65 2.81 22.70
N ASP A 223 -15.61 2.49 23.55
CA ASP A 223 -16.92 3.17 23.60
C ASP A 223 -16.78 4.69 23.85
N LYS A 224 -15.81 5.09 24.71
CA LYS A 224 -15.52 6.50 24.99
C LYS A 224 -14.85 7.22 23.81
N LEU A 225 -14.09 6.51 22.96
CA LEU A 225 -13.39 7.10 21.83
C LEU A 225 -14.34 7.46 20.68
N ASN A 226 -15.49 6.80 20.57
CA ASN A 226 -16.45 6.94 19.47
C ASN A 226 -15.75 6.88 18.08
N LYS A 227 -14.85 5.92 17.95
CA LYS A 227 -14.07 5.67 16.72
C LYS A 227 -14.30 4.23 16.26
N ASP A 228 -14.11 4.01 14.96
CA ASP A 228 -14.15 2.67 14.41
C ASP A 228 -13.04 1.76 15.00
N VAL A 229 -13.44 0.55 15.39
CA VAL A 229 -12.56 -0.41 16.06
C VAL A 229 -11.36 -0.81 15.18
N PHE A 230 -11.60 -1.01 13.87
CA PHE A 230 -10.52 -1.37 12.96
C PHE A 230 -9.52 -0.23 12.76
N SER A 231 -10.00 1.01 12.69
CA SER A 231 -9.14 2.20 12.61
C SER A 231 -8.23 2.31 13.84
N ILE A 232 -8.75 2.03 15.04
CA ILE A 232 -7.94 2.02 16.27
C ILE A 232 -6.99 0.82 16.28
N SER A 233 -7.47 -0.37 15.99
CA SER A 233 -6.65 -1.59 16.00
C SER A 233 -5.43 -1.46 15.08
N ARG A 234 -5.66 -1.13 13.81
CA ARG A 234 -4.62 -1.01 12.80
C ARG A 234 -3.83 0.30 12.85
N GLY A 235 -4.51 1.40 13.16
CA GLY A 235 -3.88 2.73 13.18
C GLY A 235 -2.90 2.91 14.33
N MET A 236 -3.26 2.44 15.53
CA MET A 236 -2.44 2.66 16.72
C MET A 236 -1.23 1.74 16.83
N VAL A 237 -1.19 0.60 16.14
CA VAL A 237 -0.02 -0.28 16.16
C VAL A 237 1.25 0.43 15.66
N SER A 238 1.12 1.34 14.70
CA SER A 238 2.23 2.11 14.13
C SER A 238 2.88 3.09 15.12
N THR A 239 2.20 3.45 16.20
CA THR A 239 2.73 4.38 17.22
C THR A 239 3.94 3.83 17.98
N MET A 240 4.16 2.51 17.91
CA MET A 240 5.26 1.80 18.57
C MET A 240 6.44 1.47 17.62
N ALA A 241 6.31 1.75 16.31
CA ALA A 241 7.25 1.29 15.29
C ALA A 241 8.69 1.83 15.44
N ASP A 242 8.84 3.04 15.98
CA ASP A 242 10.13 3.73 16.06
C ASP A 242 10.73 3.70 17.50
N LEU A 243 10.26 2.77 18.37
CA LEU A 243 10.77 2.63 19.72
C LEU A 243 12.13 1.93 19.72
N LYS A 244 13.15 2.62 20.22
CA LYS A 244 14.50 2.06 20.32
C LYS A 244 14.54 0.83 21.22
N GLY A 245 15.09 -0.27 20.72
CA GLY A 245 15.23 -1.53 21.44
C GLY A 245 13.95 -2.39 21.46
N VAL A 246 12.97 -2.05 20.64
CA VAL A 246 11.74 -2.82 20.44
C VAL A 246 11.78 -3.47 19.06
N ASP A 247 11.85 -4.79 19.01
CA ASP A 247 11.84 -5.56 17.75
C ASP A 247 10.46 -6.13 17.43
N ILE A 248 9.56 -6.25 18.42
CA ILE A 248 8.18 -6.74 18.26
C ILE A 248 7.24 -5.81 19.02
N TRP A 249 6.11 -5.46 18.39
CA TRP A 249 5.07 -4.67 19.05
C TRP A 249 3.66 -5.10 18.67
N VAL A 250 2.71 -4.93 19.59
CA VAL A 250 1.35 -5.45 19.48
C VAL A 250 0.32 -4.42 19.94
N ASN A 251 -0.75 -4.25 19.17
CA ASN A 251 -1.93 -3.51 19.59
C ASN A 251 -3.10 -4.47 19.80
N PHE A 252 -3.64 -4.52 21.00
CA PHE A 252 -4.85 -5.26 21.34
C PHE A 252 -6.02 -4.30 21.49
N THR A 253 -7.15 -4.61 20.86
CA THR A 253 -8.37 -3.80 20.92
C THR A 253 -9.57 -4.70 21.14
N GLU A 254 -10.25 -4.54 22.27
CA GLU A 254 -11.48 -5.29 22.55
C GLU A 254 -12.60 -4.84 21.61
N ALA A 255 -13.30 -5.83 21.04
CA ALA A 255 -14.44 -5.68 20.14
C ALA A 255 -15.54 -6.69 20.51
N ASP A 256 -16.72 -6.61 19.88
CA ASP A 256 -17.81 -7.55 20.13
C ASP A 256 -17.45 -9.01 19.76
N ALA A 257 -16.59 -9.18 18.76
CA ALA A 257 -16.15 -10.50 18.28
C ALA A 257 -14.97 -11.09 19.07
N GLY A 258 -14.43 -10.37 20.08
CA GLY A 258 -13.23 -10.75 20.84
C GLY A 258 -12.20 -9.64 20.89
N VAL A 259 -10.91 -9.98 21.02
CA VAL A 259 -9.82 -9.01 21.05
C VAL A 259 -9.08 -9.02 19.72
N LEU A 260 -9.20 -7.94 18.96
CA LEU A 260 -8.40 -7.75 17.74
C LEU A 260 -6.94 -7.57 18.13
N CYS A 261 -6.06 -8.30 17.49
CA CYS A 261 -4.63 -8.30 17.75
C CYS A 261 -3.87 -7.97 16.46
N GLU A 262 -3.16 -6.86 16.44
CA GLU A 262 -2.27 -6.46 15.35
C GLU A 262 -0.83 -6.55 15.80
N ILE A 263 -0.05 -7.43 15.17
CA ILE A 263 1.34 -7.72 15.53
C ILE A 263 2.26 -7.19 14.44
N ARG A 264 3.34 -6.53 14.84
CA ARG A 264 4.37 -6.04 13.93
C ARG A 264 5.76 -6.40 14.45
N SER A 265 6.71 -6.51 13.53
CA SER A 265 8.11 -6.75 13.87
C SER A 265 9.04 -6.07 12.87
N SER A 266 10.15 -5.54 13.35
CA SER A 266 11.27 -5.10 12.52
C SER A 266 12.20 -6.25 12.13
N LYS A 267 12.27 -7.32 12.95
CA LYS A 267 13.31 -8.34 12.86
C LYS A 267 12.80 -9.79 12.75
N TYR A 268 11.77 -10.14 13.53
CA TYR A 268 11.31 -11.51 13.70
C TYR A 268 10.19 -11.91 12.74
N ASN A 269 10.11 -13.19 12.38
CA ASN A 269 8.95 -13.74 11.70
C ASN A 269 7.83 -14.05 12.72
N ILE A 270 6.88 -13.13 12.87
CA ILE A 270 5.80 -13.24 13.86
C ILE A 270 4.56 -13.99 13.33
N ASN A 271 4.54 -14.36 12.05
CA ASN A 271 3.40 -15.06 11.45
C ASN A 271 3.05 -16.40 12.11
N PRO A 272 4.01 -17.29 12.49
CA PRO A 272 3.68 -18.54 13.16
C PRO A 272 2.93 -18.34 14.48
N VAL A 273 3.23 -17.27 15.22
CA VAL A 273 2.49 -16.94 16.45
C VAL A 273 1.06 -16.52 16.11
N ALA A 274 0.86 -15.63 15.15
CA ALA A 274 -0.50 -15.25 14.73
C ALA A 274 -1.33 -16.46 14.28
N VAL A 275 -0.74 -17.38 13.49
CA VAL A 275 -1.40 -18.62 13.02
C VAL A 275 -1.79 -19.53 14.19
N LYS A 276 -0.95 -19.66 15.24
CA LYS A 276 -1.27 -20.44 16.46
C LYS A 276 -2.57 -19.97 17.13
N TYR A 277 -2.89 -18.68 17.02
CA TYR A 277 -4.12 -18.07 17.56
C TYR A 277 -5.23 -17.88 16.51
N GLY A 278 -5.18 -18.65 15.42
CA GLY A 278 -6.23 -18.62 14.37
C GLY A 278 -6.18 -17.43 13.44
N GLY A 279 -5.08 -16.69 13.45
CA GLY A 279 -4.84 -15.54 12.58
C GLY A 279 -3.94 -15.84 11.39
N GLY A 280 -3.26 -14.81 10.88
CA GLY A 280 -2.35 -14.93 9.73
C GLY A 280 -1.74 -13.58 9.34
N GLY A 281 -1.12 -13.54 8.18
CA GLY A 281 -0.49 -12.35 7.61
C GLY A 281 0.91 -12.63 7.07
N HIS A 282 1.76 -11.61 7.09
CA HIS A 282 3.13 -11.65 6.59
C HIS A 282 4.15 -11.87 7.71
N THR A 283 5.39 -12.15 7.35
CA THR A 283 6.49 -12.40 8.31
C THR A 283 6.65 -11.29 9.35
N LYS A 284 6.48 -10.01 8.96
CA LYS A 284 6.67 -8.84 9.84
C LYS A 284 5.37 -8.10 10.18
N ALA A 285 4.22 -8.51 9.62
CA ALA A 285 2.92 -7.90 9.86
C ALA A 285 1.83 -8.96 9.84
N SER A 286 1.32 -9.32 11.00
CA SER A 286 0.30 -10.36 11.18
C SER A 286 -0.76 -9.91 12.17
N GLY A 287 -1.92 -10.55 12.17
CA GLY A 287 -2.99 -10.28 13.11
C GLY A 287 -3.81 -11.52 13.43
N ALA A 288 -4.58 -11.46 14.51
CA ALA A 288 -5.51 -12.48 14.94
C ALA A 288 -6.72 -11.86 15.65
N THR A 289 -7.80 -12.60 15.78
CA THR A 289 -8.91 -12.28 16.68
C THR A 289 -8.91 -13.27 17.82
N LEU A 290 -8.57 -12.78 19.00
CA LEU A 290 -8.43 -13.58 20.21
C LEU A 290 -9.77 -13.65 20.95
N LYS A 291 -9.99 -14.68 21.74
CA LYS A 291 -11.23 -14.87 22.50
C LYS A 291 -11.40 -13.82 23.60
N ASP A 292 -10.33 -13.57 24.33
CA ASP A 292 -10.34 -12.73 25.53
C ASP A 292 -8.94 -12.22 25.91
N LYS A 293 -8.85 -11.48 27.00
CA LYS A 293 -7.61 -10.94 27.55
C LYS A 293 -6.61 -12.03 27.99
N SER A 294 -7.08 -13.21 28.41
CA SER A 294 -6.18 -14.29 28.84
C SER A 294 -5.39 -14.84 27.65
N GLU A 295 -6.05 -14.94 26.51
CA GLU A 295 -5.42 -15.35 25.25
C GLU A 295 -4.42 -14.28 24.74
N ALA A 296 -4.72 -12.99 24.96
CA ALA A 296 -3.79 -11.90 24.66
C ALA A 296 -2.51 -11.96 25.52
N ILE A 297 -2.63 -12.30 26.79
CA ILE A 297 -1.48 -12.51 27.69
C ILE A 297 -0.64 -13.72 27.22
N SER A 298 -1.29 -14.81 26.81
CA SER A 298 -0.61 -16.00 26.30
C SER A 298 0.15 -15.70 24.99
N LEU A 299 -0.45 -14.94 24.08
CA LEU A 299 0.19 -14.49 22.84
C LEU A 299 1.40 -13.58 23.13
N LEU A 300 1.29 -12.66 24.09
CA LEU A 300 2.42 -11.84 24.52
C LEU A 300 3.57 -12.68 25.09
N SER A 301 3.26 -13.75 25.85
CA SER A 301 4.29 -14.68 26.35
C SER A 301 5.00 -15.37 25.18
N ASP A 302 4.25 -15.89 24.20
CA ASP A 302 4.83 -16.54 23.02
C ASP A 302 5.75 -15.59 22.23
N LEU A 303 5.34 -14.33 22.05
CA LEU A 303 6.16 -13.31 21.37
C LEU A 303 7.41 -12.95 22.20
N ASN A 304 7.28 -12.84 23.52
CA ASN A 304 8.40 -12.60 24.42
C ASN A 304 9.45 -13.71 24.33
N ASP A 305 8.99 -14.98 24.24
CA ASP A 305 9.86 -16.14 24.15
C ASP A 305 10.59 -16.27 22.79
N MET A 306 10.06 -15.62 21.74
CA MET A 306 10.76 -15.53 20.45
C MET A 306 12.03 -14.67 20.50
N ILE A 307 12.09 -13.72 21.43
CA ILE A 307 13.27 -12.87 21.59
C ILE A 307 14.32 -13.66 22.39
N GLY A 308 15.43 -13.99 21.71
CA GLY A 308 16.57 -14.66 22.36
C GLY A 308 17.14 -13.85 23.53
N ASP A 309 17.92 -14.53 24.39
CA ASP A 309 18.62 -13.88 25.51
C ASP A 309 19.73 -12.96 25.01
#